data_6bff4bec692f2bba6b3aa32cec4ec90a
#
_entry.id   6bff4bec692f2bba6b3aa32cec4ec90a
#
_cell.length_a   1.000
_cell.length_b   1.000
_cell.length_c   1.000
_cell.angle_alpha   90.00
_cell.angle_beta   90.00
_cell.angle_gamma   90.00
#
_symmetry.space_group_name_H-M   'P 1'
#
loop_
_entity.id
_entity.type
_entity.pdbx_description
1 polymer ?
#
loop_
_entity_poly.entity_id
_entity_poly.type
_entity_poly.pdbx_seq_one_letter_code
_entity_poly.pdbx_strand_id
1 'polypeptide(L)'
;AFLLGGWNVAKMAPAIIVAVWIHRCRSERMQFFYRIMFVVPMVIPFLVVALIWRTFFFEATQGLLNAVLAGTGLMTVLCRLDAFFHWGGIFVEGVQPAWLGDPRLVLAACVIWGFPWIGSFAVLTHLAKLQNIPKEIYEAAEIDGATWWSKFSRIEAPLLMSSIYLMLVFVIIGTIKDASMIIALTGGLDGGPGGLATVPALFMLRKALVNQEMGAACAVGIILTVVVMTLQKLSAYLLSEERRSSPGRTAVRLLGLLCAVALLVLLPDWRTIGIFLFIGCFPFAAVFSFLRERLPLPSLPALRLHRKSSGFLSEKGKDLFLRFFKHAGIWAVLAFAFVPVYLMLVVSVKTNQQFYETPGILTFPMQWRNWIEAWGMISPSLANSIFISTTSTVITLFLSLCGAYFFTRLRVPLSGFLWNALLILLMMPTIANLVPLFRLLGSMNLLNTFTALIFVGASSGQIFGIFVLRNFIADIPGDLFEAAEIDGANHFQQMMIVVLPLCGPILGTIGVMHFINEWNEFVLPLVVMSDTASLPVMVQLQRLAGEYVKFFGPLMAGYAIASIPVIALFMFSMRLFVRGLTDGGSKG
;
A
#
# COMPACT_ATOMS: atom_id res chain seq x y z
N ALA A 1 -0.89 5.80 -16.38
CA ALA A 1 -0.22 4.69 -15.69
C ALA A 1 1.28 4.92 -15.54
N PHE A 2 1.99 5.29 -16.61
CA PHE A 2 3.46 5.48 -16.55
C PHE A 2 3.88 6.64 -15.65
N LEU A 3 3.20 7.78 -15.71
CA LEU A 3 3.45 8.92 -14.82
C LEU A 3 3.23 8.54 -13.36
N LEU A 4 2.08 7.93 -13.05
CA LEU A 4 1.78 7.47 -11.69
C LEU A 4 2.79 6.43 -11.21
N GLY A 5 3.22 5.49 -12.08
CA GLY A 5 4.25 4.50 -11.77
C GLY A 5 5.58 5.14 -11.39
N GLY A 6 6.08 6.09 -12.18
CA GLY A 6 7.32 6.83 -11.89
C GLY A 6 7.25 7.58 -10.56
N TRP A 7 6.16 8.27 -10.29
CA TRP A 7 5.94 8.96 -9.01
C TRP A 7 5.81 8.01 -7.83
N ASN A 8 5.15 6.87 -8.00
CA ASN A 8 5.04 5.87 -6.95
C ASN A 8 6.40 5.29 -6.55
N VAL A 9 7.36 5.21 -7.49
CA VAL A 9 8.76 4.87 -7.16
C VAL A 9 9.39 5.94 -6.27
N ALA A 10 9.20 7.23 -6.60
CA ALA A 10 9.71 8.33 -5.78
C ALA A 10 9.08 8.34 -4.36
N LYS A 11 7.80 7.96 -4.26
CA LYS A 11 7.07 7.84 -2.97
C LYS A 11 7.63 6.74 -2.03
N MET A 12 8.54 5.89 -2.48
CA MET A 12 9.20 4.89 -1.61
C MET A 12 10.25 5.50 -0.68
N ALA A 13 10.87 6.61 -1.07
CA ALA A 13 11.98 7.21 -0.34
C ALA A 13 11.64 7.60 1.12
N PRO A 14 10.50 8.23 1.45
CA PRO A 14 10.12 8.54 2.82
C PRO A 14 10.02 7.32 3.74
N ALA A 15 9.51 6.19 3.24
CA ALA A 15 9.40 4.97 4.04
C ALA A 15 10.78 4.41 4.43
N ILE A 16 11.77 4.49 3.53
CA ILE A 16 13.16 4.08 3.81
C ILE A 16 13.76 4.98 4.89
N ILE A 17 13.59 6.30 4.77
CA ILE A 17 14.11 7.28 5.74
C ILE A 17 13.55 7.00 7.14
N VAL A 18 12.23 6.80 7.23
CA VAL A 18 11.56 6.51 8.51
C VAL A 18 12.04 5.18 9.10
N ALA A 19 12.18 4.13 8.29
CA ALA A 19 12.69 2.84 8.75
C ALA A 19 14.11 2.98 9.35
N VAL A 20 15.01 3.72 8.69
CA VAL A 20 16.36 4.02 9.19
C VAL A 20 16.30 4.83 10.49
N TRP A 21 15.43 5.83 10.58
CA TRP A 21 15.26 6.62 11.79
C TRP A 21 14.79 5.79 12.98
N ILE A 22 13.83 4.90 12.77
CA ILE A 22 13.34 3.99 13.83
C ILE A 22 14.44 3.00 14.22
N HIS A 23 15.13 2.38 13.26
CA HIS A 23 16.22 1.44 13.51
C HIS A 23 17.33 2.05 14.38
N ARG A 24 17.70 3.29 14.12
CA ARG A 24 18.71 4.02 14.86
C ARG A 24 18.23 4.66 16.17
N CYS A 25 17.01 4.37 16.64
CA CYS A 25 16.59 4.76 17.99
C CYS A 25 17.33 3.93 19.02
N ARG A 26 17.89 4.55 20.08
CA ARG A 26 18.65 3.84 21.13
C ARG A 26 17.77 3.00 22.03
N SER A 27 16.52 3.39 22.24
CA SER A 27 15.58 2.70 23.14
C SER A 27 14.77 1.67 22.37
N GLU A 28 14.87 0.40 22.71
CA GLU A 28 14.07 -0.68 22.15
C GLU A 28 12.56 -0.46 22.40
N ARG A 29 12.20 0.11 23.58
CA ARG A 29 10.81 0.46 23.89
C ARG A 29 10.25 1.49 22.92
N MET A 30 11.06 2.49 22.55
CA MET A 30 10.65 3.52 21.57
C MET A 30 10.58 2.95 20.16
N GLN A 31 11.50 2.06 19.78
CA GLN A 31 11.40 1.37 18.49
C GLN A 31 10.11 0.55 18.40
N PHE A 32 9.78 -0.20 19.45
CA PHE A 32 8.55 -1.00 19.53
C PHE A 32 7.30 -0.10 19.47
N PHE A 33 7.30 1.00 20.23
CA PHE A 33 6.21 1.97 20.22
C PHE A 33 5.98 2.55 18.80
N TYR A 34 7.05 3.00 18.13
CA TYR A 34 6.93 3.53 16.76
C TYR A 34 6.41 2.49 15.77
N ARG A 35 6.85 1.23 15.88
CA ARG A 35 6.31 0.14 15.04
C ARG A 35 4.80 0.02 15.17
N ILE A 36 4.31 -0.04 16.41
CA ILE A 36 2.88 -0.11 16.67
C ILE A 36 2.16 1.10 16.07
N MET A 37 2.67 2.31 16.31
CA MET A 37 2.05 3.53 15.80
C MET A 37 1.99 3.58 14.27
N PHE A 38 2.98 3.03 13.56
CA PHE A 38 2.93 2.93 12.10
C PHE A 38 1.96 1.86 11.59
N VAL A 39 1.66 0.85 12.37
CA VAL A 39 0.72 -0.19 11.97
C VAL A 39 -0.73 0.29 12.08
N VAL A 40 -1.06 1.12 13.08
CA VAL A 40 -2.44 1.59 13.31
C VAL A 40 -3.09 2.23 12.07
N PRO A 41 -2.46 3.18 11.36
CA PRO A 41 -3.05 3.73 10.14
C PRO A 41 -3.26 2.72 9.00
N MET A 42 -2.46 1.64 8.98
CA MET A 42 -2.60 0.57 7.98
C MET A 42 -3.90 -0.24 8.15
N VAL A 43 -4.42 -0.27 9.36
CA VAL A 43 -5.62 -1.06 9.70
C VAL A 43 -6.90 -0.37 9.21
N ILE A 44 -6.85 0.95 9.00
CA ILE A 44 -8.02 1.69 8.51
C ILE A 44 -8.29 1.29 7.06
N PRO A 45 -9.56 0.97 6.71
CA PRO A 45 -9.92 0.59 5.36
C PRO A 45 -9.40 1.61 4.32
N PHE A 46 -8.72 1.10 3.31
CA PHE A 46 -8.16 1.92 2.23
C PHE A 46 -9.20 2.85 1.60
N LEU A 47 -10.40 2.34 1.34
CA LEU A 47 -11.49 3.13 0.75
C LEU A 47 -11.89 4.30 1.66
N VAL A 48 -11.96 4.09 2.97
CA VAL A 48 -12.27 5.14 3.95
C VAL A 48 -11.23 6.27 3.86
N VAL A 49 -9.95 5.93 3.83
CA VAL A 49 -8.87 6.92 3.69
C VAL A 49 -8.99 7.65 2.35
N ALA A 50 -9.23 6.95 1.25
CA ALA A 50 -9.38 7.55 -0.08
C ALA A 50 -10.58 8.51 -0.14
N LEU A 51 -11.70 8.13 0.46
CA LEU A 51 -12.89 8.98 0.52
C LEU A 51 -12.68 10.21 1.41
N ILE A 52 -11.97 10.09 2.53
CA ILE A 52 -11.58 11.26 3.35
C ILE A 52 -10.71 12.22 2.54
N TRP A 53 -9.74 11.70 1.78
CA TRP A 53 -8.92 12.55 0.91
C TRP A 53 -9.77 13.26 -0.16
N ARG A 54 -10.71 12.56 -0.78
CA ARG A 54 -11.62 13.14 -1.76
C ARG A 54 -12.50 14.22 -1.18
N THR A 55 -13.14 13.96 -0.02
CA THR A 55 -14.19 14.82 0.54
C THR A 55 -13.64 15.93 1.44
N PHE A 56 -12.40 15.80 1.93
CA PHE A 56 -11.83 16.75 2.87
C PHE A 56 -10.56 17.43 2.37
N PHE A 57 -9.62 16.68 1.78
CA PHE A 57 -8.36 17.27 1.31
C PHE A 57 -8.50 17.96 -0.03
N PHE A 58 -9.20 17.33 -0.98
CA PHE A 58 -9.35 17.78 -2.37
C PHE A 58 -10.66 18.52 -2.65
N GLU A 59 -11.47 18.77 -1.63
CA GLU A 59 -12.67 19.57 -1.81
C GLU A 59 -12.30 20.96 -2.34
N ALA A 60 -13.07 21.46 -3.34
CA ALA A 60 -12.67 22.64 -4.08
C ALA A 60 -12.82 23.94 -3.29
N THR A 61 -13.85 24.05 -2.44
CA THR A 61 -14.18 25.32 -1.77
C THR A 61 -13.46 25.48 -0.44
N GLN A 62 -13.39 24.43 0.37
CA GLN A 62 -12.81 24.46 1.71
C GLN A 62 -11.85 23.30 2.00
N GLY A 63 -11.33 22.68 0.93
CA GLY A 63 -10.39 21.58 1.06
C GLY A 63 -9.15 21.96 1.85
N LEU A 64 -8.70 21.04 2.73
CA LEU A 64 -7.52 21.27 3.57
C LEU A 64 -6.29 21.64 2.73
N LEU A 65 -6.13 21.05 1.54
CA LEU A 65 -5.01 21.38 0.67
C LEU A 65 -5.06 22.84 0.21
N ASN A 66 -6.22 23.32 -0.19
CA ASN A 66 -6.41 24.73 -0.58
C ASN A 66 -6.20 25.67 0.62
N ALA A 67 -6.70 25.31 1.81
CA ALA A 67 -6.50 26.09 3.04
C ALA A 67 -5.01 26.17 3.43
N VAL A 68 -4.25 25.06 3.33
CA VAL A 68 -2.81 25.05 3.60
C VAL A 68 -2.05 25.88 2.57
N LEU A 69 -2.35 25.76 1.29
CA LEU A 69 -1.69 26.53 0.22
C LEU A 69 -1.94 28.04 0.40
N ALA A 70 -3.17 28.44 0.75
CA ALA A 70 -3.50 29.83 1.01
C ALA A 70 -2.83 30.34 2.30
N GLY A 71 -2.93 29.60 3.41
CA GLY A 71 -2.37 30.00 4.71
C GLY A 71 -0.84 30.05 4.75
N THR A 72 -0.15 29.26 3.95
CA THR A 72 1.33 29.28 3.83
C THR A 72 1.85 30.28 2.80
N GLY A 73 0.98 30.93 2.02
CA GLY A 73 1.36 31.79 0.90
C GLY A 73 1.86 31.03 -0.34
N LEU A 74 1.87 29.70 -0.32
CA LEU A 74 2.28 28.88 -1.47
C LEU A 74 1.32 29.06 -2.66
N MET A 75 0.06 29.38 -2.42
CA MET A 75 -0.90 29.70 -3.50
C MET A 75 -0.42 30.89 -4.34
N THR A 76 0.07 31.96 -3.71
CA THR A 76 0.62 33.13 -4.42
C THR A 76 1.86 32.75 -5.25
N VAL A 77 2.69 31.86 -4.74
CA VAL A 77 3.84 31.34 -5.49
C VAL A 77 3.39 30.54 -6.70
N LEU A 78 2.39 29.66 -6.54
CA LEU A 78 1.83 28.88 -7.64
C LEU A 78 1.17 29.78 -8.71
N CYS A 79 0.45 30.83 -8.31
CA CYS A 79 -0.11 31.82 -9.24
C CYS A 79 0.98 32.52 -10.08
N ARG A 80 2.12 32.91 -9.42
CA ARG A 80 3.26 33.51 -10.13
C ARG A 80 3.94 32.53 -11.08
N LEU A 81 4.05 31.26 -10.69
CA LEU A 81 4.62 30.20 -11.52
C LEU A 81 3.70 29.89 -12.71
N ASP A 82 2.37 29.86 -12.51
CA ASP A 82 1.40 29.69 -13.60
C ASP A 82 1.52 30.82 -14.62
N ALA A 83 1.61 32.07 -14.15
CA ALA A 83 1.83 33.22 -15.02
C ALA A 83 3.15 33.15 -15.78
N PHE A 84 4.25 32.73 -15.12
CA PHE A 84 5.58 32.64 -15.71
C PHE A 84 5.70 31.51 -16.73
N PHE A 85 5.21 30.31 -16.39
CA PHE A 85 5.27 29.12 -17.25
C PHE A 85 4.09 28.98 -18.21
N HIS A 86 3.13 29.88 -18.17
CA HIS A 86 1.92 29.85 -18.99
C HIS A 86 1.16 28.51 -18.90
N TRP A 87 0.94 28.03 -17.66
CA TRP A 87 0.21 26.76 -17.43
C TRP A 87 -1.27 26.81 -17.80
N GLY A 88 -1.76 27.99 -18.22
CA GLY A 88 -3.12 28.19 -18.75
C GLY A 88 -4.14 28.60 -17.71
N GLY A 89 -3.72 29.31 -16.65
CA GLY A 89 -4.63 29.84 -15.63
C GLY A 89 -5.22 28.76 -14.72
N ILE A 90 -4.41 27.80 -14.33
CA ILE A 90 -4.79 26.75 -13.36
C ILE A 90 -4.84 27.37 -11.95
N PHE A 91 -3.85 28.19 -11.63
CA PHE A 91 -3.72 28.88 -10.35
C PHE A 91 -3.93 30.37 -10.57
N VAL A 92 -5.15 30.83 -10.26
CA VAL A 92 -5.56 32.23 -10.40
C VAL A 92 -5.81 32.81 -9.02
N GLU A 93 -5.37 34.04 -8.80
CA GLU A 93 -5.57 34.73 -7.54
C GLU A 93 -7.05 34.86 -7.21
N GLY A 94 -7.45 34.46 -5.99
CA GLY A 94 -8.85 34.48 -5.55
C GLY A 94 -9.70 33.28 -6.01
N VAL A 95 -9.20 32.40 -6.86
CA VAL A 95 -9.90 31.18 -7.32
C VAL A 95 -9.26 29.95 -6.67
N GLN A 96 -10.06 29.12 -6.05
CA GLN A 96 -9.56 27.88 -5.45
C GLN A 96 -9.49 26.75 -6.49
N PRO A 97 -8.36 26.04 -6.61
CA PRO A 97 -8.21 24.95 -7.57
C PRO A 97 -9.14 23.76 -7.28
N ALA A 98 -9.81 23.28 -8.32
CA ALA A 98 -10.62 22.05 -8.24
C ALA A 98 -9.76 20.83 -8.55
N TRP A 99 -9.05 20.30 -7.53
CA TRP A 99 -8.03 19.25 -7.67
C TRP A 99 -8.51 18.00 -8.41
N LEU A 100 -9.73 17.56 -8.17
CA LEU A 100 -10.34 16.39 -8.80
C LEU A 100 -11.31 16.76 -9.94
N GLY A 101 -11.63 18.04 -10.09
CA GLY A 101 -12.56 18.56 -11.10
C GLY A 101 -11.88 19.15 -12.34
N ASP A 102 -10.60 19.52 -12.28
CA ASP A 102 -9.84 20.05 -13.43
C ASP A 102 -9.01 18.94 -14.07
N PRO A 103 -9.14 18.72 -15.41
CA PRO A 103 -8.34 17.73 -16.14
C PRO A 103 -6.83 17.87 -15.94
N ARG A 104 -6.33 19.08 -15.74
CA ARG A 104 -4.90 19.38 -15.58
C ARG A 104 -4.38 19.05 -14.18
N LEU A 105 -5.27 19.02 -13.16
CA LEU A 105 -4.91 18.80 -11.76
C LEU A 105 -5.18 17.37 -11.26
N VAL A 106 -6.06 16.62 -11.91
CA VAL A 106 -6.46 15.27 -11.43
C VAL A 106 -5.27 14.32 -11.26
N LEU A 107 -4.27 14.38 -12.15
CA LEU A 107 -3.05 13.57 -12.01
C LEU A 107 -2.19 14.05 -10.83
N ALA A 108 -2.09 15.37 -10.62
CA ALA A 108 -1.39 15.94 -9.48
C ALA A 108 -2.08 15.52 -8.16
N ALA A 109 -3.41 15.53 -8.11
CA ALA A 109 -4.16 15.03 -6.97
C ALA A 109 -3.84 13.54 -6.69
N CYS A 110 -3.81 12.69 -7.72
CA CYS A 110 -3.39 11.28 -7.58
C CYS A 110 -1.95 11.12 -7.08
N VAL A 111 -1.06 12.06 -7.40
CA VAL A 111 0.31 12.07 -6.88
C VAL A 111 0.34 12.52 -5.42
N ILE A 112 -0.35 13.61 -5.08
CA ILE A 112 -0.39 14.16 -3.73
C ILE A 112 -1.09 13.21 -2.75
N TRP A 113 -2.05 12.42 -3.26
CA TRP A 113 -2.78 11.47 -2.44
C TRP A 113 -1.84 10.57 -1.62
N GLY A 114 -2.17 10.43 -0.34
CA GLY A 114 -1.40 9.62 0.60
C GLY A 114 -0.10 10.28 1.09
N PHE A 115 0.12 11.57 0.79
CA PHE A 115 1.25 12.30 1.40
C PHE A 115 1.24 12.14 2.93
N PRO A 116 2.38 11.94 3.59
CA PRO A 116 3.77 11.99 3.11
C PRO A 116 4.29 10.67 2.50
N TRP A 117 3.44 9.86 1.93
CA TRP A 117 3.73 8.63 1.18
C TRP A 117 4.49 7.56 2.00
N ILE A 118 4.15 7.44 3.25
CA ILE A 118 4.79 6.48 4.14
C ILE A 118 3.88 5.27 4.32
N GLY A 119 4.04 4.32 3.42
CA GLY A 119 3.37 3.02 3.53
C GLY A 119 3.90 2.24 4.74
N SER A 120 3.03 1.95 5.70
CA SER A 120 3.41 1.20 6.92
C SER A 120 4.05 -0.16 6.60
N PHE A 121 3.55 -0.87 5.60
CA PHE A 121 4.12 -2.13 5.14
C PHE A 121 5.56 -1.98 4.64
N ALA A 122 5.84 -0.93 3.87
CA ALA A 122 7.20 -0.64 3.38
C ALA A 122 8.15 -0.30 4.55
N VAL A 123 7.71 0.54 5.49
CA VAL A 123 8.50 0.88 6.69
C VAL A 123 8.85 -0.37 7.48
N LEU A 124 7.88 -1.24 7.77
CA LEU A 124 8.09 -2.46 8.54
C LEU A 124 9.00 -3.45 7.82
N THR A 125 8.85 -3.61 6.51
CA THR A 125 9.69 -4.49 5.69
C THR A 125 11.14 -4.03 5.67
N HIS A 126 11.39 -2.73 5.48
CA HIS A 126 12.74 -2.17 5.53
C HIS A 126 13.33 -2.25 6.93
N LEU A 127 12.52 -2.01 7.96
CA LEU A 127 12.95 -2.09 9.34
C LEU A 127 13.35 -3.52 9.75
N ALA A 128 12.56 -4.53 9.36
CA ALA A 128 12.89 -5.94 9.58
C ALA A 128 14.24 -6.31 8.95
N LYS A 129 14.50 -5.82 7.72
CA LYS A 129 15.80 -6.05 7.06
C LYS A 129 16.96 -5.36 7.78
N LEU A 130 16.77 -4.13 8.27
CA LEU A 130 17.79 -3.40 9.03
C LEU A 130 18.12 -4.07 10.36
N GLN A 131 17.16 -4.73 11.01
CA GLN A 131 17.37 -5.42 12.29
C GLN A 131 18.22 -6.68 12.17
N ASN A 132 18.29 -7.26 10.98
CA ASN A 132 19.14 -8.41 10.70
C ASN A 132 20.62 -8.02 10.49
N ILE A 133 20.97 -6.73 10.52
CA ILE A 133 22.36 -6.28 10.42
C ILE A 133 23.04 -6.47 11.79
N PRO A 134 24.11 -7.27 11.87
CA PRO A 134 24.84 -7.50 13.11
C PRO A 134 25.37 -6.19 13.72
N LYS A 135 25.31 -6.07 15.04
CA LYS A 135 25.76 -4.87 15.76
C LYS A 135 27.26 -4.59 15.56
N GLU A 136 28.02 -5.66 15.42
CA GLU A 136 29.48 -5.64 15.21
C GLU A 136 29.87 -4.82 13.97
N ILE A 137 29.04 -4.84 12.91
CA ILE A 137 29.27 -4.02 11.69
C ILE A 137 29.16 -2.53 12.01
N TYR A 138 28.23 -2.14 12.87
CA TYR A 138 28.08 -0.73 13.27
C TYR A 138 29.22 -0.30 14.21
N GLU A 139 29.64 -1.18 15.14
CA GLU A 139 30.74 -0.93 16.06
C GLU A 139 32.06 -0.76 15.31
N ALA A 140 32.36 -1.65 14.35
CA ALA A 140 33.53 -1.53 13.48
C ALA A 140 33.51 -0.21 12.69
N ALA A 141 32.35 0.14 12.12
CA ALA A 141 32.20 1.41 11.38
C ALA A 141 32.37 2.64 12.30
N GLU A 142 32.01 2.54 13.59
CA GLU A 142 32.25 3.62 14.57
C GLU A 142 33.73 3.77 14.91
N ILE A 143 34.46 2.67 15.05
CA ILE A 143 35.91 2.66 15.24
C ILE A 143 36.61 3.31 14.03
N ASP A 144 36.14 3.03 12.81
CA ASP A 144 36.64 3.63 11.56
C ASP A 144 36.23 5.10 11.38
N GLY A 145 35.50 5.70 12.33
CA GLY A 145 35.06 7.09 12.27
C GLY A 145 33.97 7.36 11.24
N ALA A 146 33.17 6.36 10.86
CA ALA A 146 32.10 6.51 9.88
C ALA A 146 31.03 7.50 10.36
N THR A 147 30.75 8.52 9.54
CA THR A 147 29.69 9.49 9.77
C THR A 147 28.30 8.85 9.61
N TRP A 148 27.25 9.57 10.02
CA TRP A 148 25.86 9.14 9.83
C TRP A 148 25.55 8.78 8.37
N TRP A 149 25.98 9.62 7.43
CA TRP A 149 25.79 9.42 5.99
C TRP A 149 26.62 8.25 5.45
N SER A 150 27.83 8.07 5.95
CA SER A 150 28.69 6.94 5.56
C SER A 150 28.10 5.61 5.99
N LYS A 151 27.53 5.51 7.21
CA LYS A 151 26.82 4.30 7.68
C LYS A 151 25.60 4.03 6.80
N PHE A 152 24.81 5.06 6.46
CA PHE A 152 23.66 4.89 5.58
C PHE A 152 24.07 4.41 4.18
N SER A 153 24.96 5.13 3.51
CA SER A 153 25.31 4.88 2.11
C SER A 153 26.12 3.60 1.88
N ARG A 154 27.00 3.23 2.84
CA ARG A 154 27.92 2.09 2.68
C ARG A 154 27.47 0.81 3.36
N ILE A 155 26.62 0.89 4.39
CA ILE A 155 26.14 -0.28 5.16
C ILE A 155 24.65 -0.51 4.92
N GLU A 156 23.82 0.44 5.31
CA GLU A 156 22.36 0.23 5.33
C GLU A 156 21.75 0.20 3.93
N ALA A 157 22.03 1.18 3.08
CA ALA A 157 21.45 1.26 1.75
C ALA A 157 21.80 0.06 0.85
N PRO A 158 23.05 -0.46 0.80
CA PRO A 158 23.36 -1.66 0.06
C PRO A 158 22.63 -2.91 0.57
N LEU A 159 22.48 -3.05 1.90
CA LEU A 159 21.79 -4.18 2.51
C LEU A 159 20.26 -4.08 2.36
N LEU A 160 19.71 -2.86 2.27
CA LEU A 160 18.30 -2.61 1.98
C LEU A 160 17.93 -2.83 0.52
N MET A 161 18.89 -2.94 -0.41
CA MET A 161 18.59 -3.01 -1.86
C MET A 161 17.64 -4.15 -2.20
N SER A 162 17.75 -5.30 -1.55
CA SER A 162 16.83 -6.43 -1.79
C SER A 162 15.40 -6.10 -1.40
N SER A 163 15.17 -5.43 -0.27
CA SER A 163 13.83 -5.00 0.16
C SER A 163 13.31 -3.81 -0.66
N ILE A 164 14.19 -2.91 -1.10
CA ILE A 164 13.82 -1.80 -2.01
C ILE A 164 13.35 -2.35 -3.36
N TYR A 165 14.06 -3.31 -3.93
CA TYR A 165 13.64 -3.94 -5.20
C TYR A 165 12.33 -4.69 -5.04
N LEU A 166 12.13 -5.42 -3.94
CA LEU A 166 10.87 -6.11 -3.66
C LEU A 166 9.70 -5.11 -3.60
N MET A 167 9.88 -4.01 -2.88
CA MET A 167 8.86 -2.95 -2.80
C MET A 167 8.62 -2.27 -4.14
N LEU A 168 9.68 -2.03 -4.93
CA LEU A 168 9.58 -1.47 -6.28
C LEU A 168 8.68 -2.32 -7.18
N VAL A 169 8.85 -3.62 -7.13
CA VAL A 169 8.01 -4.57 -7.89
C VAL A 169 6.56 -4.47 -7.46
N PHE A 170 6.30 -4.50 -6.15
CA PHE A 170 4.94 -4.37 -5.63
C PHE A 170 4.30 -3.03 -6.01
N VAL A 171 5.06 -1.94 -5.97
CA VAL A 171 4.58 -0.60 -6.35
C VAL A 171 4.22 -0.54 -7.83
N ILE A 172 5.09 -1.05 -8.71
CA ILE A 172 4.83 -1.04 -10.16
C ILE A 172 3.62 -1.91 -10.49
N ILE A 173 3.59 -3.14 -9.97
CA ILE A 173 2.49 -4.07 -10.21
C ILE A 173 1.18 -3.51 -9.63
N GLY A 174 1.21 -2.98 -8.40
CA GLY A 174 0.06 -2.36 -7.76
C GLY A 174 -0.50 -1.20 -8.59
N THR A 175 0.37 -0.30 -9.07
CA THR A 175 -0.07 0.84 -9.91
C THR A 175 -0.77 0.40 -11.20
N ILE A 176 -0.33 -0.70 -11.80
CA ILE A 176 -0.92 -1.21 -13.05
C ILE A 176 -2.25 -1.92 -12.79
N LYS A 177 -2.32 -2.67 -11.69
CA LYS A 177 -3.45 -3.52 -11.32
C LYS A 177 -4.60 -2.77 -10.66
N ASP A 178 -4.30 -1.72 -9.88
CA ASP A 178 -5.27 -1.12 -8.98
C ASP A 178 -6.07 -0.01 -9.66
N ALA A 179 -7.37 -0.27 -9.85
CA ALA A 179 -8.35 0.73 -10.25
C ALA A 179 -9.05 1.37 -9.04
N SER A 180 -8.98 0.74 -7.86
CA SER A 180 -9.79 1.10 -6.68
C SER A 180 -9.50 2.51 -6.21
N MET A 181 -8.21 2.92 -6.19
CA MET A 181 -7.81 4.27 -5.82
C MET A 181 -8.43 5.33 -6.73
N ILE A 182 -8.38 5.10 -8.04
CA ILE A 182 -8.91 6.07 -9.01
C ILE A 182 -10.43 6.15 -8.88
N ILE A 183 -11.12 5.01 -8.77
CA ILE A 183 -12.58 4.96 -8.58
C ILE A 183 -12.98 5.70 -7.30
N ALA A 184 -12.26 5.47 -6.20
CA ALA A 184 -12.55 6.11 -4.92
C ALA A 184 -12.35 7.64 -4.97
N LEU A 185 -11.25 8.11 -5.56
CA LEU A 185 -10.93 9.53 -5.65
C LEU A 185 -11.82 10.27 -6.66
N THR A 186 -12.03 9.71 -7.85
CA THR A 186 -12.79 10.38 -8.91
C THR A 186 -14.30 10.13 -8.83
N GLY A 187 -14.71 9.10 -8.10
CA GLY A 187 -16.11 8.76 -7.87
C GLY A 187 -16.76 7.95 -8.97
N GLY A 188 -16.01 7.50 -9.98
CA GLY A 188 -16.58 6.77 -11.11
C GLY A 188 -15.55 5.98 -11.91
N LEU A 189 -16.05 5.29 -12.95
CA LEU A 189 -15.25 4.49 -13.88
C LEU A 189 -14.62 5.31 -15.01
N ASP A 190 -14.85 6.62 -15.05
CA ASP A 190 -14.39 7.50 -16.13
C ASP A 190 -12.93 7.93 -16.00
N GLY A 191 -12.30 7.69 -14.86
CA GLY A 191 -10.91 8.10 -14.61
C GLY A 191 -10.76 9.61 -14.41
N GLY A 192 -11.80 10.27 -13.88
CA GLY A 192 -11.84 11.70 -13.62
C GLY A 192 -12.04 12.55 -14.88
N PRO A 193 -11.94 13.88 -14.76
CA PRO A 193 -12.16 14.81 -15.86
C PRO A 193 -11.25 14.51 -17.06
N GLY A 194 -11.83 14.37 -18.23
CA GLY A 194 -11.11 14.03 -19.47
C GLY A 194 -10.50 12.62 -19.49
N GLY A 195 -10.80 11.76 -18.52
CA GLY A 195 -10.27 10.40 -18.45
C GLY A 195 -8.76 10.29 -18.18
N LEU A 196 -8.11 11.36 -17.75
CA LEU A 196 -6.64 11.46 -17.65
C LEU A 196 -6.04 10.59 -16.56
N ALA A 197 -6.79 10.26 -15.51
CA ALA A 197 -6.34 9.34 -14.47
C ALA A 197 -6.63 7.86 -14.80
N THR A 198 -7.05 7.54 -16.00
CA THR A 198 -7.35 6.16 -16.40
C THR A 198 -6.11 5.28 -16.38
N VAL A 199 -6.11 4.25 -15.57
CA VAL A 199 -5.12 3.16 -15.54
C VAL A 199 -5.62 1.97 -16.36
N PRO A 200 -4.74 1.05 -16.83
CA PRO A 200 -5.15 -0.07 -17.67
C PRO A 200 -6.28 -0.92 -17.07
N ALA A 201 -6.24 -1.16 -15.76
CA ALA A 201 -7.28 -1.89 -15.04
C ALA A 201 -8.63 -1.16 -15.09
N LEU A 202 -8.64 0.16 -14.89
CA LEU A 202 -9.86 0.97 -14.99
C LEU A 202 -10.40 1.04 -16.44
N PHE A 203 -9.51 1.15 -17.41
CA PHE A 203 -9.89 1.11 -18.83
C PHE A 203 -10.60 -0.20 -19.18
N MET A 204 -10.07 -1.33 -18.70
CA MET A 204 -10.69 -2.65 -18.88
C MET A 204 -12.11 -2.69 -18.27
N LEU A 205 -12.25 -2.22 -17.02
CA LEU A 205 -13.56 -2.15 -16.34
C LEU A 205 -14.56 -1.30 -17.10
N ARG A 206 -14.13 -0.10 -17.55
CA ARG A 206 -14.97 0.78 -18.35
C ARG A 206 -15.42 0.14 -19.66
N LYS A 207 -14.51 -0.53 -20.38
CA LYS A 207 -14.84 -1.28 -21.60
C LYS A 207 -15.87 -2.37 -21.35
N ALA A 208 -15.74 -3.11 -20.25
CA ALA A 208 -16.65 -4.20 -19.89
C ALA A 208 -18.03 -3.69 -19.45
N LEU A 209 -18.06 -2.77 -18.48
CA LEU A 209 -19.27 -2.42 -17.74
C LEU A 209 -20.04 -1.25 -18.36
N VAL A 210 -19.33 -0.25 -18.88
CA VAL A 210 -19.95 0.94 -19.47
C VAL A 210 -20.19 0.73 -20.97
N ASN A 211 -19.16 0.31 -21.70
CA ASN A 211 -19.26 0.15 -23.14
C ASN A 211 -19.84 -1.21 -23.57
N GLN A 212 -19.97 -2.16 -22.65
CA GLN A 212 -20.42 -3.54 -22.91
C GLN A 212 -19.55 -4.32 -23.92
N GLU A 213 -18.31 -3.86 -24.15
CA GLU A 213 -17.34 -4.46 -25.05
C GLU A 213 -16.52 -5.55 -24.34
N MET A 214 -17.18 -6.65 -23.93
CA MET A 214 -16.55 -7.72 -23.12
C MET A 214 -15.32 -8.33 -23.78
N GLY A 215 -15.34 -8.54 -25.11
CA GLY A 215 -14.20 -9.10 -25.85
C GLY A 215 -12.96 -8.21 -25.80
N ALA A 216 -13.14 -6.90 -26.01
CA ALA A 216 -12.05 -5.92 -25.88
C ALA A 216 -11.51 -5.85 -24.44
N ALA A 217 -12.39 -5.87 -23.45
CA ALA A 217 -12.00 -5.89 -22.05
C ALA A 217 -11.15 -7.14 -21.68
N CYS A 218 -11.55 -8.33 -22.13
CA CYS A 218 -10.79 -9.57 -21.96
C CYS A 218 -9.42 -9.50 -22.65
N ALA A 219 -9.33 -8.93 -23.85
CA ALA A 219 -8.06 -8.75 -24.56
C ALA A 219 -7.10 -7.84 -23.77
N VAL A 220 -7.59 -6.72 -23.24
CA VAL A 220 -6.81 -5.84 -22.35
C VAL A 220 -6.36 -6.59 -21.09
N GLY A 221 -7.22 -7.41 -20.48
CA GLY A 221 -6.88 -8.25 -19.33
C GLY A 221 -5.75 -9.23 -19.60
N ILE A 222 -5.76 -9.89 -20.77
CA ILE A 222 -4.69 -10.80 -21.20
C ILE A 222 -3.37 -10.04 -21.37
N ILE A 223 -3.39 -8.91 -22.08
CA ILE A 223 -2.20 -8.06 -22.28
C ILE A 223 -1.65 -7.62 -20.91
N LEU A 224 -2.52 -7.18 -20.01
CA LEU A 224 -2.15 -6.77 -18.65
C LEU A 224 -1.48 -7.90 -17.88
N THR A 225 -2.03 -9.11 -17.97
CA THR A 225 -1.47 -10.32 -17.34
C THR A 225 -0.05 -10.60 -17.87
N VAL A 226 0.15 -10.57 -19.18
CA VAL A 226 1.47 -10.80 -19.82
C VAL A 226 2.47 -9.74 -19.36
N VAL A 227 2.08 -8.46 -19.34
CA VAL A 227 2.94 -7.35 -18.87
C VAL A 227 3.34 -7.55 -17.41
N VAL A 228 2.38 -7.83 -16.53
CA VAL A 228 2.64 -8.03 -15.09
C VAL A 228 3.54 -9.25 -14.86
N MET A 229 3.28 -10.39 -15.53
CA MET A 229 4.13 -11.58 -15.40
C MET A 229 5.55 -11.36 -15.93
N THR A 230 5.70 -10.60 -17.01
CA THR A 230 7.02 -10.24 -17.55
C THR A 230 7.79 -9.34 -16.57
N LEU A 231 7.13 -8.35 -15.98
CA LEU A 231 7.72 -7.48 -14.96
C LEU A 231 8.13 -8.26 -13.70
N GLN A 232 7.31 -9.22 -13.27
CA GLN A 232 7.63 -10.09 -12.13
C GLN A 232 8.85 -10.99 -12.41
N LYS A 233 8.89 -11.64 -13.58
CA LYS A 233 10.05 -12.46 -13.98
C LYS A 233 11.32 -11.61 -14.11
N LEU A 234 11.21 -10.43 -14.70
CA LEU A 234 12.34 -9.51 -14.82
C LEU A 234 12.86 -9.08 -13.43
N SER A 235 11.97 -8.80 -12.50
CA SER A 235 12.35 -8.43 -11.14
C SER A 235 13.00 -9.59 -10.39
N ALA A 236 12.44 -10.79 -10.48
CA ALA A 236 13.03 -12.01 -9.90
C ALA A 236 14.43 -12.29 -10.48
N TYR A 237 14.60 -12.09 -11.79
CA TYR A 237 15.91 -12.19 -12.46
C TYR A 237 16.92 -11.16 -11.93
N LEU A 238 16.47 -9.92 -11.68
CA LEU A 238 17.32 -8.84 -11.16
C LEU A 238 17.68 -9.04 -9.69
N LEU A 239 16.84 -9.76 -8.93
CA LEU A 239 17.00 -10.03 -7.49
C LEU A 239 17.86 -11.27 -7.22
N SER A 240 17.98 -12.21 -8.16
CA SER A 240 18.76 -13.43 -7.94
C SER A 240 20.22 -13.11 -7.60
N GLU A 241 20.67 -13.57 -6.42
CA GLU A 241 22.02 -13.27 -5.88
C GLU A 241 23.16 -13.87 -6.69
N GLU A 242 22.92 -14.97 -7.39
CA GLU A 242 23.92 -15.73 -8.15
C GLU A 242 24.59 -14.94 -9.30
N ARG A 243 24.04 -13.79 -9.69
CA ARG A 243 24.55 -13.03 -10.85
C ARG A 243 25.10 -11.64 -10.52
N ARG A 244 25.60 -11.41 -9.32
CA ARG A 244 26.15 -10.10 -8.89
C ARG A 244 27.33 -9.56 -9.72
N SER A 245 27.93 -10.33 -10.62
CA SER A 245 29.19 -9.94 -11.32
C SER A 245 29.14 -9.87 -12.85
N SER A 246 28.01 -9.99 -13.56
CA SER A 246 28.00 -10.02 -15.03
C SER A 246 27.74 -8.64 -15.67
N PRO A 247 28.45 -8.28 -16.78
CA PRO A 247 28.31 -7.00 -17.49
C PRO A 247 26.92 -6.75 -18.10
N GLY A 248 26.12 -7.81 -18.29
CA GLY A 248 24.73 -7.70 -18.78
C GLY A 248 23.78 -6.93 -17.85
N ARG A 249 24.10 -6.81 -16.55
CA ARG A 249 23.29 -6.05 -15.59
C ARG A 249 23.34 -4.55 -15.79
N THR A 250 24.49 -4.04 -16.17
CA THR A 250 24.68 -2.62 -16.48
C THR A 250 23.88 -2.26 -17.73
N ALA A 251 23.83 -3.15 -18.71
CA ALA A 251 23.04 -2.98 -19.93
C ALA A 251 21.52 -3.01 -19.67
N VAL A 252 21.02 -3.93 -18.84
CA VAL A 252 19.59 -4.00 -18.49
C VAL A 252 19.15 -2.80 -17.62
N ARG A 253 20.02 -2.33 -16.73
CA ARG A 253 19.77 -1.11 -15.93
C ARG A 253 19.77 0.15 -16.81
N LEU A 254 20.73 0.23 -17.76
CA LEU A 254 20.78 1.30 -18.76
C LEU A 254 19.57 1.24 -19.69
N LEU A 255 19.15 0.06 -20.12
CA LEU A 255 17.95 -0.10 -20.97
C LEU A 255 16.67 0.29 -20.21
N GLY A 256 16.54 -0.10 -18.95
CA GLY A 256 15.43 0.34 -18.08
C GLY A 256 15.41 1.85 -17.85
N LEU A 257 16.57 2.46 -17.64
CA LEU A 257 16.71 3.90 -17.52
C LEU A 257 16.44 4.61 -18.86
N LEU A 258 16.94 4.07 -19.97
CA LEU A 258 16.68 4.58 -21.32
C LEU A 258 15.21 4.45 -21.72
N CYS A 259 14.53 3.36 -21.36
CA CYS A 259 13.09 3.23 -21.55
C CYS A 259 12.31 4.23 -20.69
N ALA A 260 12.71 4.47 -19.46
CA ALA A 260 12.09 5.48 -18.60
C ALA A 260 12.30 6.91 -19.15
N VAL A 261 13.50 7.20 -19.63
CA VAL A 261 13.85 8.50 -20.25
C VAL A 261 13.16 8.65 -21.61
N ALA A 262 13.13 7.62 -22.45
CA ALA A 262 12.44 7.66 -23.74
C ALA A 262 10.94 7.84 -23.56
N LEU A 263 10.33 7.24 -22.54
CA LEU A 263 8.93 7.45 -22.16
C LEU A 263 8.67 8.88 -21.68
N LEU A 264 9.61 9.48 -20.95
CA LEU A 264 9.54 10.90 -20.56
C LEU A 264 9.62 11.86 -21.77
N VAL A 265 10.42 11.53 -22.77
CA VAL A 265 10.61 12.33 -23.99
C VAL A 265 9.43 12.19 -24.98
N LEU A 266 8.74 11.05 -24.98
CA LEU A 266 7.60 10.79 -25.87
C LEU A 266 6.26 11.36 -25.37
N LEU A 267 6.24 12.01 -24.19
CA LEU A 267 5.02 12.64 -23.67
C LEU A 267 4.78 14.00 -24.33
N PRO A 268 3.60 14.22 -24.94
CA PRO A 268 3.37 15.39 -25.80
C PRO A 268 3.10 16.70 -25.05
N ASP A 269 3.04 16.72 -23.71
CA ASP A 269 2.61 17.90 -22.96
C ASP A 269 3.61 18.34 -21.88
N TRP A 270 4.53 19.24 -22.25
CA TRP A 270 5.56 19.84 -21.38
C TRP A 270 5.00 20.60 -20.17
N ARG A 271 3.75 21.03 -20.21
CA ARG A 271 3.08 21.81 -19.14
C ARG A 271 2.80 20.92 -17.94
N THR A 272 2.29 19.71 -18.18
CA THR A 272 2.05 18.71 -17.14
C THR A 272 3.37 18.26 -16.49
N ILE A 273 4.45 18.12 -17.29
CA ILE A 273 5.78 17.77 -16.80
C ILE A 273 6.35 18.84 -15.87
N GLY A 274 6.16 20.13 -16.13
CA GLY A 274 6.63 21.23 -15.29
C GLY A 274 6.01 21.21 -13.89
N ILE A 275 4.70 20.99 -13.80
CA ILE A 275 3.99 20.85 -12.50
C ILE A 275 4.53 19.65 -11.74
N PHE A 276 4.73 18.52 -12.40
CA PHE A 276 5.24 17.29 -11.79
C PHE A 276 6.68 17.41 -11.34
N LEU A 277 7.56 18.06 -12.11
CA LEU A 277 8.95 18.26 -11.73
C LEU A 277 9.08 19.18 -10.50
N PHE A 278 8.26 20.21 -10.39
CA PHE A 278 8.30 21.12 -9.26
C PHE A 278 7.85 20.45 -7.95
N ILE A 279 6.79 19.64 -7.99
CA ILE A 279 6.30 18.89 -6.83
C ILE A 279 7.26 17.75 -6.45
N GLY A 280 8.01 17.21 -7.44
CA GLY A 280 8.90 16.05 -7.28
C GLY A 280 10.37 16.36 -7.01
N CYS A 281 10.80 17.61 -7.06
CA CYS A 281 12.21 17.96 -6.89
C CYS A 281 12.82 17.61 -5.51
N PHE A 282 12.00 17.41 -4.48
CA PHE A 282 12.49 17.07 -3.13
C PHE A 282 13.13 15.67 -3.01
N PRO A 283 12.61 14.59 -3.64
CA PRO A 283 13.26 13.28 -3.54
C PRO A 283 14.41 13.07 -4.52
N PHE A 284 14.51 13.85 -5.61
CA PHE A 284 15.55 13.68 -6.63
C PHE A 284 16.98 13.97 -6.13
N ALA A 285 17.13 14.84 -5.14
CA ALA A 285 18.43 15.09 -4.51
C ALA A 285 19.02 13.82 -3.86
N ALA A 286 18.17 12.96 -3.30
CA ALA A 286 18.60 11.69 -2.70
C ALA A 286 18.98 10.64 -3.76
N VAL A 287 18.24 10.58 -4.88
CA VAL A 287 18.53 9.66 -5.98
C VAL A 287 19.76 10.12 -6.78
N PHE A 288 19.96 11.43 -6.95
CA PHE A 288 21.11 11.98 -7.66
C PHE A 288 22.44 11.80 -6.91
N SER A 289 22.42 11.87 -5.57
CA SER A 289 23.61 11.56 -4.76
C SER A 289 24.00 10.08 -4.86
N PHE A 290 23.02 9.19 -4.97
CA PHE A 290 23.22 7.75 -5.16
C PHE A 290 23.82 7.41 -6.54
N LEU A 291 23.41 8.12 -7.59
CA LEU A 291 23.96 7.95 -8.95
C LEU A 291 25.39 8.51 -9.07
N ARG A 292 25.70 9.57 -8.33
CA ARG A 292 27.04 10.22 -8.34
C ARG A 292 28.15 9.33 -7.78
N GLU A 293 27.85 8.44 -6.83
CA GLU A 293 28.87 7.57 -6.23
C GLU A 293 29.22 6.32 -7.08
N ARG A 294 28.42 6.00 -8.10
CA ARG A 294 28.64 4.81 -8.96
C ARG A 294 29.16 5.10 -10.37
N LEU A 295 29.29 6.35 -10.75
CA LEU A 295 30.07 6.72 -11.92
C LEU A 295 31.53 6.76 -11.48
N PRO A 296 32.45 6.04 -12.15
CA PRO A 296 33.88 6.14 -11.86
C PRO A 296 34.38 7.50 -12.35
N LEU A 297 34.20 8.52 -11.53
CA LEU A 297 34.95 9.76 -11.71
C LEU A 297 36.39 9.51 -11.27
N PRO A 298 37.38 9.96 -12.03
CA PRO A 298 38.78 9.76 -11.68
C PRO A 298 39.05 10.31 -10.27
N SER A 299 39.75 9.49 -9.49
CA SER A 299 40.13 9.80 -8.12
C SER A 299 40.93 11.10 -8.06
N LEU A 300 40.27 12.18 -7.67
CA LEU A 300 40.96 13.35 -7.19
C LEU A 300 41.73 12.98 -5.90
N PRO A 301 43.01 13.34 -5.78
CA PRO A 301 43.80 13.00 -4.62
C PRO A 301 43.12 13.53 -3.36
N ALA A 302 43.03 12.66 -2.35
CA ALA A 302 42.45 12.98 -1.06
C ALA A 302 43.23 14.10 -0.39
N LEU A 303 42.79 15.33 -0.57
CA LEU A 303 43.15 16.44 0.30
C LEU A 303 42.62 16.11 1.71
N ARG A 304 43.55 15.62 2.55
CA ARG A 304 43.32 15.52 4.01
C ARG A 304 43.17 16.95 4.55
N LEU A 305 42.00 17.53 4.37
CA LEU A 305 41.62 18.71 5.13
C LEU A 305 41.30 18.23 6.56
N HIS A 306 42.31 18.35 7.41
CA HIS A 306 42.14 18.42 8.85
C HIS A 306 41.31 19.68 9.16
N ARG A 307 39.99 19.57 8.97
CA ARG A 307 39.06 20.64 9.31
C ARG A 307 38.84 20.57 10.82
N LYS A 308 39.68 21.28 11.60
CA LYS A 308 39.27 21.71 12.94
C LYS A 308 37.96 22.48 12.78
N SER A 309 36.85 21.83 13.02
CA SER A 309 35.54 22.49 13.05
C SER A 309 35.45 23.25 14.38
N SER A 310 35.76 24.52 14.36
CA SER A 310 35.25 25.48 15.35
C SER A 310 33.73 25.66 15.09
N GLY A 311 32.95 24.63 15.36
CA GLY A 311 31.51 24.71 15.21
C GLY A 311 30.87 25.20 16.52
N PHE A 312 29.99 26.15 16.42
CA PHE A 312 29.19 26.83 17.46
C PHE A 312 28.44 25.90 18.44
N LEU A 313 28.39 24.61 18.17
CA LEU A 313 27.79 23.59 19.04
C LEU A 313 28.83 22.54 19.43
N SER A 314 28.94 22.29 20.73
CA SER A 314 29.69 21.13 21.27
C SER A 314 29.25 19.84 20.60
N GLU A 315 30.12 18.83 20.47
CA GLU A 315 29.79 17.51 19.92
C GLU A 315 28.56 16.89 20.58
N LYS A 316 28.39 17.06 21.91
CA LYS A 316 27.18 16.65 22.65
C LYS A 316 25.93 17.43 22.19
N GLY A 317 26.08 18.72 21.87
CA GLY A 317 24.98 19.53 21.36
C GLY A 317 24.52 19.12 19.96
N LYS A 318 25.46 18.76 19.08
CA LYS A 318 25.14 18.25 17.74
C LYS A 318 24.39 16.90 17.81
N ASP A 319 24.83 16.00 18.69
CA ASP A 319 24.18 14.69 18.87
C ASP A 319 22.76 14.85 19.47
N LEU A 320 22.57 15.75 20.42
CA LEU A 320 21.26 16.08 20.98
C LEU A 320 20.33 16.70 19.92
N PHE A 321 20.84 17.62 19.10
CA PHE A 321 20.09 18.24 18.01
C PHE A 321 19.66 17.22 16.95
N LEU A 322 20.55 16.33 16.51
CA LEU A 322 20.21 15.26 15.57
C LEU A 322 19.19 14.27 16.13
N ARG A 323 19.27 13.96 17.43
CA ARG A 323 18.24 13.13 18.09
C ARG A 323 16.89 13.81 18.13
N PHE A 324 16.87 15.09 18.50
CA PHE A 324 15.63 15.87 18.51
C PHE A 324 14.98 15.88 17.11
N PHE A 325 15.76 16.21 16.07
CA PHE A 325 15.24 16.24 14.70
C PHE A 325 14.72 14.87 14.22
N LYS A 326 15.41 13.79 14.58
CA LYS A 326 14.96 12.44 14.25
C LYS A 326 13.60 12.12 14.89
N HIS A 327 13.47 12.32 16.20
CA HIS A 327 12.20 12.07 16.89
C HIS A 327 11.11 13.03 16.43
N ALA A 328 11.43 14.31 16.25
CA ALA A 328 10.49 15.30 15.71
C ALA A 328 10.01 14.92 14.31
N GLY A 329 10.89 14.43 13.43
CA GLY A 329 10.54 13.94 12.11
C GLY A 329 9.61 12.72 12.16
N ILE A 330 9.92 11.72 13.01
CA ILE A 330 9.05 10.55 13.19
C ILE A 330 7.67 10.98 13.70
N TRP A 331 7.61 11.86 14.71
CA TRP A 331 6.36 12.36 15.25
C TRP A 331 5.57 13.20 14.24
N ALA A 332 6.23 14.03 13.44
CA ALA A 332 5.58 14.80 12.38
C ALA A 332 4.92 13.88 11.35
N VAL A 333 5.62 12.82 10.94
CA VAL A 333 5.08 11.80 10.04
C VAL A 333 3.90 11.06 10.65
N LEU A 334 4.02 10.62 11.90
CA LEU A 334 2.92 9.96 12.61
C LEU A 334 1.73 10.89 12.76
N ALA A 335 1.95 12.13 13.20
CA ALA A 335 0.89 13.12 13.31
C ALA A 335 0.13 13.27 11.99
N PHE A 336 0.87 13.38 10.87
CA PHE A 336 0.25 13.48 9.55
C PHE A 336 -0.49 12.19 9.13
N ALA A 337 0.05 11.01 9.44
CA ALA A 337 -0.61 9.73 9.17
C ALA A 337 -1.93 9.58 9.94
N PHE A 338 -2.03 10.19 11.13
CA PHE A 338 -3.25 10.18 11.93
C PHE A 338 -4.25 11.30 11.58
N VAL A 339 -3.87 12.30 10.76
CA VAL A 339 -4.77 13.39 10.35
C VAL A 339 -6.09 12.87 9.79
N PRO A 340 -6.14 11.92 8.84
CA PRO A 340 -7.42 11.42 8.32
C PRO A 340 -8.31 10.84 9.41
N VAL A 341 -7.74 10.09 10.36
CA VAL A 341 -8.46 9.49 11.50
C VAL A 341 -9.01 10.57 12.43
N TYR A 342 -8.16 11.53 12.77
CA TYR A 342 -8.55 12.67 13.60
C TYR A 342 -9.71 13.44 12.96
N LEU A 343 -9.59 13.77 11.68
CA LEU A 343 -10.63 14.48 10.94
C LEU A 343 -11.94 13.70 10.88
N MET A 344 -11.86 12.40 10.61
CA MET A 344 -13.01 11.51 10.61
C MET A 344 -13.77 11.59 11.94
N LEU A 345 -13.05 11.49 13.06
CA LEU A 345 -13.65 11.56 14.40
C LEU A 345 -14.20 12.94 14.73
N VAL A 346 -13.46 14.00 14.44
CA VAL A 346 -13.88 15.39 14.73
C VAL A 346 -15.10 15.77 13.89
N VAL A 347 -15.11 15.46 12.60
CA VAL A 347 -16.22 15.81 11.71
C VAL A 347 -17.45 14.95 11.98
N SER A 348 -17.28 13.71 12.46
CA SER A 348 -18.42 12.82 12.77
C SER A 348 -19.38 13.39 13.83
N VAL A 349 -18.90 14.30 14.66
CA VAL A 349 -19.72 14.94 15.72
C VAL A 349 -20.06 16.40 15.41
N LYS A 350 -20.01 16.83 14.14
CA LYS A 350 -20.31 18.19 13.71
C LYS A 350 -21.59 18.29 12.91
N THR A 351 -22.19 19.50 12.94
CA THR A 351 -23.14 19.93 11.92
C THR A 351 -22.42 20.31 10.62
N ASN A 352 -23.14 20.41 9.52
CA ASN A 352 -22.57 20.92 8.26
C ASN A 352 -22.06 22.36 8.43
N GLN A 353 -22.77 23.22 9.18
CA GLN A 353 -22.33 24.58 9.44
C GLN A 353 -21.00 24.61 10.20
N GLN A 354 -20.87 23.85 11.29
CA GLN A 354 -19.62 23.73 12.05
C GLN A 354 -18.48 23.14 11.20
N PHE A 355 -18.81 22.26 10.25
CA PHE A 355 -17.81 21.73 9.31
C PHE A 355 -17.28 22.82 8.40
N TYR A 356 -18.14 23.64 7.82
CA TYR A 356 -17.72 24.72 6.91
C TYR A 356 -17.00 25.87 7.63
N GLU A 357 -17.37 26.18 8.87
CA GLU A 357 -16.72 27.25 9.64
C GLU A 357 -15.35 26.86 10.19
N THR A 358 -15.23 25.65 10.75
CA THR A 358 -14.02 25.21 11.46
C THR A 358 -13.75 23.70 11.22
N PRO A 359 -13.38 23.27 10.02
CA PRO A 359 -13.35 21.85 9.64
C PRO A 359 -12.44 20.96 10.52
N GLY A 360 -11.30 21.48 10.95
CA GLY A 360 -10.29 20.71 11.68
C GLY A 360 -10.33 20.87 13.22
N ILE A 361 -11.23 21.69 13.78
CA ILE A 361 -11.24 21.98 15.21
C ILE A 361 -12.49 21.37 15.85
N LEU A 362 -12.34 20.69 16.99
CA LEU A 362 -13.48 20.17 17.73
C LEU A 362 -14.36 21.34 18.24
N THR A 363 -15.65 21.31 17.93
CA THR A 363 -16.61 22.38 18.28
C THR A 363 -17.76 21.81 19.06
N PHE A 364 -18.38 22.67 19.88
CA PHE A 364 -19.55 22.32 20.68
C PHE A 364 -20.78 23.14 20.19
N PRO A 365 -22.01 22.62 20.32
CA PRO A 365 -22.36 21.28 20.84
C PRO A 365 -22.01 20.15 19.87
N MET A 366 -21.60 18.98 20.40
CA MET A 366 -21.34 17.77 19.61
C MET A 366 -22.64 17.14 19.15
N GLN A 367 -22.69 16.73 17.88
CA GLN A 367 -23.85 16.12 17.23
C GLN A 367 -23.77 14.58 17.23
N TRP A 368 -24.05 13.97 18.37
CA TRP A 368 -24.06 12.49 18.50
C TRP A 368 -25.13 11.82 17.65
N ARG A 369 -26.16 12.55 17.23
CA ARG A 369 -27.20 12.08 16.33
C ARG A 369 -26.63 11.56 15.01
N ASN A 370 -25.53 12.11 14.52
CA ASN A 370 -24.84 11.65 13.33
C ASN A 370 -24.44 10.16 13.42
N TRP A 371 -24.03 9.68 14.60
CA TRP A 371 -23.67 8.29 14.83
C TRP A 371 -24.90 7.36 14.81
N ILE A 372 -26.03 7.82 15.32
CA ILE A 372 -27.30 7.06 15.29
C ILE A 372 -27.79 6.93 13.85
N GLU A 373 -27.76 8.03 13.09
CA GLU A 373 -28.14 8.06 11.67
C GLU A 373 -27.20 7.16 10.84
N ALA A 374 -25.89 7.29 11.03
CA ALA A 374 -24.89 6.46 10.36
C ALA A 374 -25.09 4.96 10.67
N TRP A 375 -25.34 4.61 11.94
CA TRP A 375 -25.61 3.24 12.34
C TRP A 375 -26.84 2.67 11.62
N GLY A 376 -27.92 3.42 11.54
CA GLY A 376 -29.12 3.00 10.81
C GLY A 376 -28.86 2.71 9.32
N MET A 377 -27.94 3.48 8.69
CA MET A 377 -27.64 3.35 7.27
C MET A 377 -26.67 2.20 6.95
N ILE A 378 -25.73 1.88 7.87
CA ILE A 378 -24.63 0.96 7.55
C ILE A 378 -24.69 -0.36 8.32
N SER A 379 -25.49 -0.48 9.39
CA SER A 379 -25.52 -1.71 10.21
C SER A 379 -25.87 -2.98 9.43
N PRO A 380 -26.81 -2.99 8.45
CA PRO A 380 -27.05 -4.18 7.65
C PRO A 380 -25.81 -4.55 6.80
N SER A 381 -25.21 -3.58 6.15
CA SER A 381 -24.02 -3.79 5.32
C SER A 381 -22.79 -4.19 6.15
N LEU A 382 -22.69 -3.71 7.39
CA LEU A 382 -21.67 -4.14 8.34
C LEU A 382 -21.82 -5.63 8.69
N ALA A 383 -23.05 -6.07 8.98
CA ALA A 383 -23.35 -7.48 9.25
C ALA A 383 -23.04 -8.36 8.03
N ASN A 384 -23.42 -7.90 6.82
CA ASN A 384 -23.10 -8.58 5.56
C ASN A 384 -21.58 -8.76 5.40
N SER A 385 -20.80 -7.69 5.61
CA SER A 385 -19.34 -7.76 5.50
C SER A 385 -18.71 -8.68 6.55
N ILE A 386 -19.17 -8.65 7.80
CA ILE A 386 -18.69 -9.58 8.84
C ILE A 386 -18.96 -11.03 8.42
N PHE A 387 -20.17 -11.31 7.94
CA PHE A 387 -20.56 -12.67 7.50
C PHE A 387 -19.70 -13.13 6.32
N ILE A 388 -19.59 -12.32 5.26
CA ILE A 388 -18.82 -12.64 4.05
C ILE A 388 -17.35 -12.85 4.40
N SER A 389 -16.71 -11.89 5.08
CA SER A 389 -15.27 -11.94 5.38
C SER A 389 -14.92 -13.09 6.33
N THR A 390 -15.77 -13.37 7.34
CA THR A 390 -15.53 -14.48 8.26
C THR A 390 -15.69 -15.83 7.56
N THR A 391 -16.78 -16.01 6.82
CA THR A 391 -17.05 -17.28 6.13
C THR A 391 -16.01 -17.56 5.06
N SER A 392 -15.67 -16.57 4.23
CA SER A 392 -14.59 -16.66 3.24
C SER A 392 -13.25 -17.01 3.90
N THR A 393 -12.91 -16.40 5.03
CA THR A 393 -11.67 -16.66 5.76
C THR A 393 -11.60 -18.10 6.27
N VAL A 394 -12.67 -18.61 6.90
CA VAL A 394 -12.71 -19.99 7.41
C VAL A 394 -12.52 -21.00 6.27
N ILE A 395 -13.22 -20.81 5.16
CA ILE A 395 -13.09 -21.68 3.98
C ILE A 395 -11.67 -21.59 3.41
N THR A 396 -11.12 -20.39 3.28
CA THR A 396 -9.75 -20.15 2.81
C THR A 396 -8.72 -20.89 3.66
N LEU A 397 -8.79 -20.79 4.98
CA LEU A 397 -7.86 -21.44 5.89
C LEU A 397 -7.93 -22.97 5.79
N PHE A 398 -9.15 -23.51 5.72
CA PHE A 398 -9.35 -24.95 5.56
C PHE A 398 -8.76 -25.44 4.23
N LEU A 399 -9.10 -24.80 3.11
CA LEU A 399 -8.59 -25.16 1.79
C LEU A 399 -7.07 -24.99 1.69
N SER A 400 -6.53 -23.93 2.31
CA SER A 400 -5.09 -23.69 2.36
C SER A 400 -4.35 -24.77 3.13
N LEU A 401 -4.90 -25.22 4.27
CA LEU A 401 -4.32 -26.28 5.06
C LEU A 401 -4.32 -27.61 4.29
N CYS A 402 -5.45 -27.97 3.69
CA CYS A 402 -5.58 -29.17 2.84
C CYS A 402 -4.59 -29.14 1.65
N GLY A 403 -4.55 -28.02 0.92
CA GLY A 403 -3.68 -27.87 -0.23
C GLY A 403 -2.19 -27.89 0.15
N ALA A 404 -1.81 -27.22 1.23
CA ALA A 404 -0.43 -27.22 1.71
C ALA A 404 0.01 -28.62 2.18
N TYR A 405 -0.86 -29.35 2.90
CA TYR A 405 -0.62 -30.74 3.28
C TYR A 405 -0.47 -31.65 2.06
N PHE A 406 -1.34 -31.49 1.06
CA PHE A 406 -1.27 -32.19 -0.22
C PHE A 406 0.09 -32.03 -0.89
N PHE A 407 0.56 -30.83 -1.07
CA PHE A 407 1.83 -30.56 -1.76
C PHE A 407 3.08 -30.95 -0.93
N THR A 408 2.95 -31.13 0.38
CA THR A 408 4.09 -31.40 1.25
C THR A 408 4.22 -32.89 1.60
N ARG A 409 3.10 -33.54 1.88
CA ARG A 409 3.09 -34.90 2.46
C ARG A 409 2.62 -35.97 1.49
N LEU A 410 1.78 -35.64 0.50
CA LEU A 410 1.29 -36.62 -0.44
C LEU A 410 2.19 -36.70 -1.70
N ARG A 411 2.61 -37.93 -2.05
CA ARG A 411 3.37 -38.18 -3.29
C ARG A 411 2.39 -38.38 -4.45
N VAL A 412 1.98 -37.29 -5.08
CA VAL A 412 1.02 -37.33 -6.17
C VAL A 412 1.73 -37.10 -7.50
N PRO A 413 1.43 -37.88 -8.56
CA PRO A 413 1.92 -37.64 -9.89
C PRO A 413 1.50 -36.25 -10.35
N LEU A 414 2.33 -35.55 -11.14
CA LEU A 414 2.11 -34.17 -11.61
C LEU A 414 2.12 -33.09 -10.52
N SER A 415 2.50 -33.38 -9.27
CA SER A 415 2.55 -32.38 -8.18
C SER A 415 3.40 -31.16 -8.56
N GLY A 416 4.51 -31.34 -9.28
CA GLY A 416 5.35 -30.23 -9.77
C GLY A 416 4.64 -29.36 -10.80
N PHE A 417 3.87 -29.95 -11.71
CA PHE A 417 3.07 -29.19 -12.67
C PHE A 417 1.96 -28.40 -11.97
N LEU A 418 1.22 -29.04 -11.06
CA LEU A 418 0.17 -28.39 -10.28
C LEU A 418 0.72 -27.25 -9.41
N TRP A 419 1.91 -27.44 -8.81
CA TRP A 419 2.60 -26.40 -8.07
C TRP A 419 2.95 -25.19 -8.93
N ASN A 420 3.53 -25.42 -10.11
CA ASN A 420 3.84 -24.35 -11.05
C ASN A 420 2.59 -23.62 -11.55
N ALA A 421 1.49 -24.35 -11.80
CA ALA A 421 0.21 -23.76 -12.16
C ALA A 421 -0.33 -22.85 -11.04
N LEU A 422 -0.24 -23.30 -9.77
CA LEU A 422 -0.64 -22.51 -8.60
C LEU A 422 0.20 -21.21 -8.48
N LEU A 423 1.52 -21.29 -8.71
CA LEU A 423 2.38 -20.12 -8.73
C LEU A 423 2.02 -19.14 -9.86
N ILE A 424 1.64 -19.64 -11.02
CA ILE A 424 1.14 -18.80 -12.13
C ILE A 424 -0.14 -18.09 -11.71
N LEU A 425 -1.10 -18.80 -11.10
CA LEU A 425 -2.33 -18.22 -10.59
C LEU A 425 -2.08 -17.15 -9.53
N LEU A 426 -1.09 -17.34 -8.63
CA LEU A 426 -0.70 -16.34 -7.65
C LEU A 426 -0.21 -15.04 -8.31
N MET A 427 0.41 -15.16 -9.49
CA MET A 427 0.93 -14.01 -10.24
C MET A 427 -0.13 -13.31 -11.09
N MET A 428 -1.27 -13.94 -11.38
CA MET A 428 -2.31 -13.34 -12.21
C MET A 428 -2.95 -12.12 -11.52
N PRO A 429 -3.16 -11.01 -12.25
CA PRO A 429 -3.88 -9.87 -11.71
C PRO A 429 -5.38 -10.21 -11.54
N THR A 430 -5.90 -10.12 -10.33
CA THR A 430 -7.30 -10.41 -10.00
C THR A 430 -8.28 -9.63 -10.87
N ILE A 431 -7.96 -8.37 -11.14
CA ILE A 431 -8.79 -7.49 -11.95
C ILE A 431 -8.88 -7.94 -13.42
N ALA A 432 -7.83 -8.58 -13.96
CA ALA A 432 -7.85 -9.09 -15.32
C ALA A 432 -8.89 -10.21 -15.52
N ASN A 433 -9.22 -10.92 -14.45
CA ASN A 433 -10.19 -12.00 -14.46
C ASN A 433 -11.63 -11.52 -14.17
N LEU A 434 -11.81 -10.25 -13.80
CA LEU A 434 -13.12 -9.78 -13.31
C LEU A 434 -14.23 -9.92 -14.37
N VAL A 435 -13.90 -9.65 -15.63
CA VAL A 435 -14.90 -9.74 -16.73
C VAL A 435 -15.30 -11.20 -17.02
N PRO A 436 -14.36 -12.13 -17.24
CA PRO A 436 -14.71 -13.55 -17.36
C PRO A 436 -15.41 -14.09 -16.12
N LEU A 437 -15.00 -13.67 -14.93
CA LEU A 437 -15.60 -14.07 -13.66
C LEU A 437 -17.05 -13.59 -13.54
N PHE A 438 -17.34 -12.33 -13.91
CA PHE A 438 -18.70 -11.81 -13.93
C PHE A 438 -19.62 -12.63 -14.84
N ARG A 439 -19.14 -13.00 -16.03
CA ARG A 439 -19.90 -13.88 -16.93
C ARG A 439 -20.11 -15.28 -16.36
N LEU A 440 -19.08 -15.85 -15.75
CA LEU A 440 -19.16 -17.16 -15.10
C LEU A 440 -20.20 -17.15 -13.98
N LEU A 441 -20.13 -16.16 -13.08
CA LEU A 441 -21.10 -15.99 -12.00
C LEU A 441 -22.53 -15.79 -12.54
N GLY A 442 -22.68 -15.04 -13.63
CA GLY A 442 -23.96 -14.88 -14.33
C GLY A 442 -24.51 -16.17 -14.89
N SER A 443 -23.67 -17.00 -15.54
CA SER A 443 -24.08 -18.32 -16.07
C SER A 443 -24.44 -19.32 -14.97
N MET A 444 -23.90 -19.16 -13.76
CA MET A 444 -24.20 -19.98 -12.58
C MET A 444 -25.37 -19.43 -11.75
N ASN A 445 -26.00 -18.32 -12.16
CA ASN A 445 -27.03 -17.60 -11.40
C ASN A 445 -26.58 -17.18 -9.99
N LEU A 446 -25.29 -16.85 -9.84
CA LEU A 446 -24.70 -16.43 -8.56
C LEU A 446 -24.57 -14.90 -8.43
N LEU A 447 -24.92 -14.11 -9.46
CA LEU A 447 -24.93 -12.66 -9.34
C LEU A 447 -25.88 -12.24 -8.22
N ASN A 448 -25.50 -11.18 -7.51
CA ASN A 448 -26.27 -10.62 -6.41
C ASN A 448 -26.45 -11.57 -5.20
N THR A 449 -25.49 -12.47 -4.96
CA THR A 449 -25.50 -13.40 -3.84
C THR A 449 -24.20 -13.32 -3.01
N PHE A 450 -24.30 -13.54 -1.70
CA PHE A 450 -23.12 -13.66 -0.83
C PHE A 450 -22.24 -14.85 -1.20
N THR A 451 -22.85 -15.92 -1.71
CA THR A 451 -22.14 -17.12 -2.16
C THR A 451 -21.10 -16.79 -3.22
N ALA A 452 -21.42 -15.90 -4.17
CA ALA A 452 -20.45 -15.45 -5.17
C ALA A 452 -19.23 -14.80 -4.52
N LEU A 453 -19.42 -13.86 -3.59
CA LEU A 453 -18.33 -13.16 -2.92
C LEU A 453 -17.48 -14.11 -2.07
N ILE A 454 -18.12 -15.00 -1.30
CA ILE A 454 -17.46 -15.97 -0.44
C ILE A 454 -16.61 -16.95 -1.26
N PHE A 455 -17.15 -17.51 -2.35
CA PHE A 455 -16.40 -18.46 -3.17
C PHE A 455 -15.25 -17.81 -3.93
N VAL A 456 -15.46 -16.63 -4.46
CA VAL A 456 -14.39 -15.90 -5.16
C VAL A 456 -13.27 -15.51 -4.19
N GLY A 457 -13.61 -14.98 -3.02
CA GLY A 457 -12.66 -14.66 -1.96
C GLY A 457 -11.88 -15.89 -1.52
N ALA A 458 -12.57 -16.98 -1.19
CA ALA A 458 -11.93 -18.22 -0.77
C ALA A 458 -11.03 -18.82 -1.86
N SER A 459 -11.45 -18.79 -3.13
CA SER A 459 -10.66 -19.32 -4.24
C SER A 459 -9.36 -18.52 -4.48
N SER A 460 -9.40 -17.21 -4.31
CA SER A 460 -8.22 -16.36 -4.46
C SER A 460 -7.29 -16.43 -3.26
N GLY A 461 -7.84 -16.43 -2.06
CA GLY A 461 -7.07 -16.40 -0.81
C GLY A 461 -6.32 -17.70 -0.53
N GLN A 462 -6.91 -18.86 -0.88
CA GLN A 462 -6.27 -20.17 -0.66
C GLN A 462 -4.92 -20.31 -1.37
N ILE A 463 -4.73 -19.68 -2.54
CA ILE A 463 -3.50 -19.79 -3.32
C ILE A 463 -2.30 -19.25 -2.51
N PHE A 464 -2.46 -18.07 -1.91
CA PHE A 464 -1.46 -17.48 -1.02
C PHE A 464 -1.29 -18.30 0.26
N GLY A 465 -2.39 -18.75 0.84
CA GLY A 465 -2.37 -19.60 2.05
C GLY A 465 -1.60 -20.92 1.82
N ILE A 466 -1.85 -21.62 0.71
CA ILE A 466 -1.11 -22.84 0.33
C ILE A 466 0.39 -22.54 0.18
N PHE A 467 0.74 -21.46 -0.51
CA PHE A 467 2.13 -21.07 -0.73
C PHE A 467 2.88 -20.85 0.58
N VAL A 468 2.27 -20.15 1.52
CA VAL A 468 2.89 -19.87 2.83
C VAL A 468 2.95 -21.11 3.70
N LEU A 469 1.81 -21.82 3.87
CA LEU A 469 1.71 -22.98 4.76
C LEU A 469 2.58 -24.15 4.31
N ARG A 470 2.76 -24.35 3.00
CA ARG A 470 3.61 -25.41 2.48
C ARG A 470 5.04 -25.34 3.05
N ASN A 471 5.61 -24.15 3.12
CA ASN A 471 6.96 -23.98 3.66
C ASN A 471 7.02 -24.34 5.16
N PHE A 472 5.99 -23.92 5.93
CA PHE A 472 5.91 -24.26 7.36
C PHE A 472 5.72 -25.76 7.61
N ILE A 473 4.87 -26.42 6.81
CA ILE A 473 4.63 -27.87 6.95
C ILE A 473 5.88 -28.67 6.56
N ALA A 474 6.66 -28.18 5.57
CA ALA A 474 7.92 -28.81 5.17
C ALA A 474 8.98 -28.78 6.27
N ASP A 475 8.95 -27.78 7.15
CA ASP A 475 9.88 -27.63 8.28
C ASP A 475 9.50 -28.48 9.50
N ILE A 476 8.31 -29.10 9.53
CA ILE A 476 7.88 -30.00 10.61
C ILE A 476 8.69 -31.29 10.53
N PRO A 477 9.37 -31.73 11.63
CA PRO A 477 10.14 -32.96 11.66
C PRO A 477 9.32 -34.18 11.21
N GLY A 478 9.92 -35.02 10.36
CA GLY A 478 9.30 -36.24 9.84
C GLY A 478 8.85 -37.21 10.91
N ASP A 479 9.63 -37.32 11.97
CA ASP A 479 9.41 -38.23 13.11
C ASP A 479 8.03 -38.06 13.76
N LEU A 480 7.49 -36.84 13.78
CA LEU A 480 6.13 -36.57 14.31
C LEU A 480 5.04 -37.22 13.45
N PHE A 481 5.24 -37.30 12.15
CA PHE A 481 4.31 -37.95 11.23
C PHE A 481 4.46 -39.48 11.29
N GLU A 482 5.70 -39.98 11.39
CA GLU A 482 5.98 -41.39 11.55
C GLU A 482 5.38 -41.93 12.86
N ALA A 483 5.52 -41.20 13.97
CA ALA A 483 4.88 -41.53 15.24
C ALA A 483 3.35 -41.58 15.11
N ALA A 484 2.76 -40.60 14.45
CA ALA A 484 1.31 -40.59 14.22
C ALA A 484 0.85 -41.75 13.31
N GLU A 485 1.68 -42.18 12.34
CA GLU A 485 1.38 -43.35 11.51
C GLU A 485 1.45 -44.65 12.31
N ILE A 486 2.43 -44.79 13.20
CA ILE A 486 2.54 -45.94 14.13
C ILE A 486 1.32 -46.00 15.06
N ASP A 487 0.80 -44.85 15.49
CA ASP A 487 -0.44 -44.73 16.28
C ASP A 487 -1.72 -44.96 15.46
N GLY A 488 -1.60 -45.24 14.15
CA GLY A 488 -2.72 -45.54 13.24
C GLY A 488 -3.47 -44.32 12.73
N ALA A 489 -2.90 -43.12 12.83
CA ALA A 489 -3.54 -41.90 12.36
C ALA A 489 -3.54 -41.81 10.82
N ASN A 490 -4.72 -41.65 10.22
CA ASN A 490 -4.86 -41.38 8.79
C ASN A 490 -4.41 -39.93 8.45
N HIS A 491 -4.26 -39.63 7.16
CA HIS A 491 -3.81 -38.31 6.70
C HIS A 491 -4.64 -37.12 7.23
N PHE A 492 -5.96 -37.28 7.36
CA PHE A 492 -6.81 -36.24 7.92
C PHE A 492 -6.56 -36.04 9.41
N GLN A 493 -6.36 -37.11 10.16
CA GLN A 493 -5.99 -37.07 11.57
C GLN A 493 -4.60 -36.46 11.77
N GLN A 494 -3.60 -36.83 10.96
CA GLN A 494 -2.27 -36.20 10.99
C GLN A 494 -2.37 -34.68 10.73
N MET A 495 -3.18 -34.28 9.76
CA MET A 495 -3.40 -32.84 9.47
C MET A 495 -4.04 -32.12 10.64
N MET A 496 -5.03 -32.73 11.33
CA MET A 496 -5.75 -32.07 12.43
C MET A 496 -4.98 -32.13 13.76
N ILE A 497 -4.26 -33.22 14.03
CA ILE A 497 -3.61 -33.45 15.34
C ILE A 497 -2.17 -32.94 15.35
N VAL A 498 -1.46 -33.06 14.23
CA VAL A 498 -0.04 -32.66 14.15
C VAL A 498 0.08 -31.29 13.48
N VAL A 499 -0.42 -31.12 12.26
CA VAL A 499 -0.16 -29.91 11.45
C VAL A 499 -0.93 -28.71 11.96
N LEU A 500 -2.23 -28.82 12.20
CA LEU A 500 -3.08 -27.70 12.60
C LEU A 500 -2.59 -27.02 13.88
N PRO A 501 -2.23 -27.73 14.98
CA PRO A 501 -1.72 -27.09 16.18
C PRO A 501 -0.36 -26.40 15.96
N LEU A 502 0.56 -27.04 15.24
CA LEU A 502 1.91 -26.50 14.98
C LEU A 502 1.86 -25.29 14.05
N CYS A 503 0.95 -25.28 13.07
CA CYS A 503 0.75 -24.17 12.15
C CYS A 503 -0.20 -23.09 12.68
N GLY A 504 -0.73 -23.21 13.89
CA GLY A 504 -1.70 -22.29 14.48
C GLY A 504 -1.32 -20.81 14.39
N PRO A 505 -0.12 -20.37 14.76
CA PRO A 505 0.30 -18.97 14.68
C PRO A 505 0.30 -18.43 13.24
N ILE A 506 0.77 -19.21 12.28
CA ILE A 506 0.81 -18.79 10.88
C ILE A 506 -0.58 -18.81 10.24
N LEU A 507 -1.41 -19.80 10.60
CA LEU A 507 -2.82 -19.83 10.19
C LEU A 507 -3.56 -18.61 10.71
N GLY A 508 -3.34 -18.22 11.96
CA GLY A 508 -3.90 -16.99 12.53
C GLY A 508 -3.46 -15.75 11.74
N THR A 509 -2.21 -15.66 11.35
CA THR A 509 -1.68 -14.55 10.54
C THR A 509 -2.33 -14.51 9.15
N ILE A 510 -2.39 -15.66 8.46
CA ILE A 510 -3.05 -15.77 7.14
C ILE A 510 -4.53 -15.40 7.27
N GLY A 511 -5.22 -15.88 8.32
CA GLY A 511 -6.64 -15.60 8.55
C GLY A 511 -6.91 -14.12 8.73
N VAL A 512 -6.11 -13.43 9.54
CA VAL A 512 -6.24 -11.98 9.74
C VAL A 512 -5.98 -11.21 8.43
N MET A 513 -4.92 -11.57 7.70
CA MET A 513 -4.62 -10.93 6.42
C MET A 513 -5.75 -11.14 5.40
N HIS A 514 -6.28 -12.35 5.31
CA HIS A 514 -7.37 -12.65 4.40
C HIS A 514 -8.66 -11.92 4.79
N PHE A 515 -9.02 -11.92 6.08
CA PHE A 515 -10.19 -11.18 6.57
C PHE A 515 -10.10 -9.68 6.23
N ILE A 516 -8.93 -9.06 6.46
CA ILE A 516 -8.73 -7.64 6.14
C ILE A 516 -8.84 -7.40 4.63
N ASN A 517 -8.31 -8.29 3.79
CA ASN A 517 -8.42 -8.18 2.34
C ASN A 517 -9.88 -8.28 1.88
N GLU A 518 -10.64 -9.26 2.37
CA GLU A 518 -12.07 -9.43 2.05
C GLU A 518 -12.90 -8.24 2.56
N TRP A 519 -12.60 -7.75 3.76
CA TRP A 519 -13.25 -6.56 4.32
C TRP A 519 -13.06 -5.33 3.45
N ASN A 520 -11.86 -5.16 2.90
CA ASN A 520 -11.50 -4.03 2.05
C ASN A 520 -11.86 -4.25 0.58
N GLU A 521 -12.34 -5.45 0.20
CA GLU A 521 -12.71 -5.72 -1.19
C GLU A 521 -13.91 -4.84 -1.59
N PHE A 522 -13.70 -4.10 -2.65
CA PHE A 522 -14.65 -3.10 -3.11
C PHE A 522 -15.08 -3.31 -4.56
N VAL A 523 -14.13 -3.66 -5.43
CA VAL A 523 -14.38 -3.68 -6.89
C VAL A 523 -15.27 -4.84 -7.29
N LEU A 524 -15.02 -6.05 -6.78
CA LEU A 524 -15.83 -7.22 -7.10
C LEU A 524 -17.28 -7.04 -6.60
N PRO A 525 -17.53 -6.69 -5.32
CA PRO A 525 -18.90 -6.44 -4.86
C PRO A 525 -19.59 -5.31 -5.61
N LEU A 526 -18.88 -4.24 -5.99
CA LEU A 526 -19.46 -3.14 -6.76
C LEU A 526 -20.02 -3.61 -8.11
N VAL A 527 -19.37 -4.61 -8.72
CA VAL A 527 -19.74 -5.14 -10.04
C VAL A 527 -20.80 -6.24 -9.95
N VAL A 528 -20.73 -7.08 -8.90
CA VAL A 528 -21.55 -8.30 -8.79
C VAL A 528 -22.84 -8.07 -8.03
N MET A 529 -22.87 -7.09 -7.08
CA MET A 529 -24.02 -6.82 -6.21
C MET A 529 -24.79 -5.59 -6.67
N SER A 530 -26.08 -5.74 -6.90
CA SER A 530 -26.99 -4.65 -7.29
C SER A 530 -28.06 -4.35 -6.23
N ASP A 531 -28.40 -5.35 -5.40
CA ASP A 531 -29.39 -5.18 -4.34
C ASP A 531 -28.82 -4.42 -3.15
N THR A 532 -29.48 -3.33 -2.77
CA THR A 532 -29.05 -2.43 -1.71
C THR A 532 -29.02 -3.07 -0.31
N ALA A 533 -29.89 -4.05 -0.06
CA ALA A 533 -29.95 -4.75 1.22
C ALA A 533 -28.77 -5.72 1.43
N SER A 534 -28.20 -6.20 0.32
CA SER A 534 -27.14 -7.20 0.32
C SER A 534 -25.73 -6.59 0.14
N LEU A 535 -25.61 -5.26 0.08
CA LEU A 535 -24.31 -4.61 -0.13
C LEU A 535 -23.34 -4.83 1.04
N PRO A 536 -22.06 -5.15 0.78
CA PRO A 536 -20.98 -5.03 1.76
C PRO A 536 -20.72 -3.58 2.15
N VAL A 537 -20.13 -3.38 3.34
CA VAL A 537 -19.94 -2.06 3.94
C VAL A 537 -19.14 -1.09 3.07
N MET A 538 -18.10 -1.58 2.38
CA MET A 538 -17.26 -0.70 1.53
C MET A 538 -18.04 -0.14 0.32
N VAL A 539 -18.88 -0.95 -0.30
CA VAL A 539 -19.74 -0.49 -1.41
C VAL A 539 -20.80 0.47 -0.90
N GLN A 540 -21.41 0.18 0.26
CA GLN A 540 -22.39 1.06 0.87
C GLN A 540 -21.77 2.44 1.23
N LEU A 541 -20.55 2.47 1.80
CA LEU A 541 -19.87 3.72 2.10
C LEU A 541 -19.57 4.55 0.85
N GLN A 542 -19.16 3.91 -0.25
CA GLN A 542 -18.95 4.59 -1.53
C GLN A 542 -20.25 5.19 -2.07
N ARG A 543 -21.37 4.45 -1.94
CA ARG A 543 -22.68 4.93 -2.34
C ARG A 543 -23.13 6.13 -1.52
N LEU A 544 -23.02 6.03 -0.19
CA LEU A 544 -23.33 7.14 0.72
C LEU A 544 -22.47 8.37 0.45
N ALA A 545 -21.20 8.21 0.08
CA ALA A 545 -20.34 9.32 -0.31
C ALA A 545 -20.85 10.05 -1.57
N GLY A 546 -21.53 9.35 -2.47
CA GLY A 546 -22.17 9.95 -3.63
C GLY A 546 -23.49 10.66 -3.31
N GLU A 547 -24.30 10.08 -2.42
CA GLU A 547 -25.62 10.58 -2.05
C GLU A 547 -25.56 11.71 -1.00
N TYR A 548 -24.62 11.62 -0.06
CA TYR A 548 -24.52 12.46 1.13
C TYR A 548 -23.35 13.46 1.12
N VAL A 549 -22.87 13.86 -0.04
CA VAL A 549 -21.80 14.87 -0.15
C VAL A 549 -22.07 16.13 0.68
N LYS A 550 -23.33 16.45 0.94
CA LYS A 550 -23.74 17.60 1.74
C LYS A 550 -23.88 17.34 3.26
N PHE A 551 -23.81 16.08 3.70
CA PHE A 551 -23.98 15.69 5.11
C PHE A 551 -22.73 14.98 5.64
N PHE A 552 -21.70 15.77 5.92
CA PHE A 552 -20.38 15.24 6.28
C PHE A 552 -20.37 14.52 7.63
N GLY A 553 -21.15 14.97 8.60
CA GLY A 553 -21.21 14.39 9.96
C GLY A 553 -21.60 12.90 9.95
N PRO A 554 -22.79 12.54 9.44
CA PRO A 554 -23.21 11.13 9.32
C PRO A 554 -22.27 10.28 8.47
N LEU A 555 -21.73 10.83 7.36
CA LEU A 555 -20.79 10.13 6.49
C LEU A 555 -19.50 9.76 7.24
N MET A 556 -18.91 10.70 7.97
CA MET A 556 -17.69 10.47 8.75
C MET A 556 -17.93 9.54 9.94
N ALA A 557 -19.11 9.60 10.56
CA ALA A 557 -19.52 8.64 11.58
C ALA A 557 -19.61 7.22 10.98
N GLY A 558 -20.15 7.08 9.77
CA GLY A 558 -20.21 5.82 9.03
C GLY A 558 -18.81 5.24 8.76
N TYR A 559 -17.87 6.09 8.35
CA TYR A 559 -16.47 5.65 8.13
C TYR A 559 -15.82 5.19 9.44
N ALA A 560 -16.07 5.91 10.55
CA ALA A 560 -15.57 5.52 11.87
C ALA A 560 -16.13 4.16 12.31
N ILE A 561 -17.45 3.96 12.21
CA ILE A 561 -18.11 2.71 12.57
C ILE A 561 -17.58 1.55 11.73
N ALA A 562 -17.45 1.71 10.42
CA ALA A 562 -16.93 0.67 9.51
C ALA A 562 -15.46 0.31 9.79
N SER A 563 -14.70 1.20 10.41
CA SER A 563 -13.30 0.93 10.78
C SER A 563 -13.17 0.14 12.08
N ILE A 564 -14.17 0.16 12.98
CA ILE A 564 -14.10 -0.47 14.30
C ILE A 564 -13.83 -1.99 14.23
N PRO A 565 -14.52 -2.80 13.41
CA PRO A 565 -14.29 -4.25 13.38
C PRO A 565 -12.86 -4.62 12.97
N VAL A 566 -12.30 -3.92 12.00
CA VAL A 566 -10.92 -4.18 11.52
C VAL A 566 -9.89 -3.76 12.57
N ILE A 567 -10.09 -2.60 13.22
CA ILE A 567 -9.24 -2.15 14.31
C ILE A 567 -9.30 -3.14 15.49
N ALA A 568 -10.49 -3.60 15.85
CA ALA A 568 -10.68 -4.59 16.90
C ALA A 568 -9.96 -5.90 16.55
N LEU A 569 -10.21 -6.47 15.37
CA LEU A 569 -9.53 -7.67 14.89
C LEU A 569 -8.01 -7.52 14.96
N PHE A 570 -7.49 -6.40 14.50
CA PHE A 570 -6.05 -6.14 14.52
C PHE A 570 -5.50 -6.05 15.94
N MET A 571 -6.17 -5.37 16.87
CA MET A 571 -5.74 -5.28 18.27
C MET A 571 -5.66 -6.67 18.93
N PHE A 572 -6.64 -7.54 18.68
CA PHE A 572 -6.63 -8.92 19.18
C PHE A 572 -5.52 -9.77 18.55
N SER A 573 -5.24 -9.56 17.27
CA SER A 573 -4.25 -10.33 16.51
C SER A 573 -2.82 -9.77 16.58
N MET A 574 -2.61 -8.60 17.18
CA MET A 574 -1.30 -7.92 17.23
C MET A 574 -0.18 -8.84 17.77
N ARG A 575 -0.48 -9.68 18.77
CA ARG A 575 0.48 -10.63 19.33
C ARG A 575 0.93 -11.68 18.31
N LEU A 576 0.04 -12.11 17.42
CA LEU A 576 0.34 -13.06 16.35
C LEU A 576 1.24 -12.40 15.28
N PHE A 577 0.95 -11.16 14.92
CA PHE A 577 1.75 -10.38 13.96
C PHE A 577 3.18 -10.12 14.44
N VAL A 578 3.33 -9.71 15.70
CA VAL A 578 4.66 -9.41 16.27
C VAL A 578 5.50 -10.68 16.33
N ARG A 579 4.94 -11.81 16.73
CA ARG A 579 5.66 -13.10 16.76
C ARG A 579 5.97 -13.62 15.35
N GLY A 580 5.03 -13.59 14.44
CA GLY A 580 5.23 -14.06 13.07
C GLY A 580 6.30 -13.28 12.28
N LEU A 581 6.46 -11.99 12.56
CA LEU A 581 7.51 -11.16 11.94
C LEU A 581 8.91 -11.39 12.59
N THR A 582 8.96 -11.76 13.87
CA THR A 582 10.23 -12.02 14.56
C THR A 582 10.75 -13.44 14.31
N ASP A 583 9.88 -14.45 14.28
CA ASP A 583 10.26 -15.85 14.08
C ASP A 583 10.62 -16.17 12.63
N GLY A 584 10.00 -15.48 11.66
CA GLY A 584 10.36 -15.57 10.24
C GLY A 584 11.69 -14.91 9.87
N GLY A 585 12.21 -14.00 10.71
CA GLY A 585 13.49 -13.30 10.50
C GLY A 585 14.71 -13.94 11.16
N SER A 586 14.53 -14.91 12.06
CA SER A 586 15.64 -15.46 12.87
C SER A 586 16.24 -16.75 12.31
N LYS A 587 15.75 -17.28 11.18
CA LYS A 587 16.27 -18.49 10.51
C LYS A 587 16.74 -18.16 9.09
N GLY A 588 17.80 -17.37 8.96
CA GLY A 588 18.46 -17.12 7.68
C GLY A 588 19.91 -16.78 7.92
#